data_c8a019c08f65573adfb4219974781e0e
#
_entry.id   c8a019c08f65573adfb4219974781e0e
#
_cell.length_a   1.000
_cell.length_b   1.000
_cell.length_c   1.000
_cell.angle_alpha   90.00
_cell.angle_beta   90.00
_cell.angle_gamma   90.00
#
_symmetry.space_group_name_H-M   'P 1'
#
loop_
_entity.id
_entity.type
_entity.pdbx_description
1 polymer ?
#
loop_
_entity_poly.entity_id
_entity_poly.type
_entity_poly.pdbx_seq_one_letter_code
_entity_poly.pdbx_strand_id
1 'polypeptide(L)'
;RTPSDENSDTVPSSTCQFDLARILETEMKELGLVDVYLDDQCYLYGKLPATAGYEDKPKIGFIAHMDTVSDFCDHDITPVITENYDGQDHKLGDSGLVLSVQNFPHLTSLKGRTLITTDGTTVLGADDKAGIAEILTMIEYLNEENIPHGPIRVAFTPDEEIGTGASHFDVERFDADYGYT
;
A
#
# COMPACT_ATOMS: atom_id res chain seq x y z
N ARG A 1 10.59 -2.48 -6.22
CA ARG A 1 9.69 -2.05 -7.31
C ARG A 1 8.74 -3.17 -7.74
N THR A 2 7.54 -2.84 -8.12
CA THR A 2 6.49 -3.81 -8.48
C THR A 2 5.63 -3.27 -9.64
N PRO A 3 6.20 -2.88 -10.80
CA PRO A 3 5.40 -2.35 -11.89
C PRO A 3 4.44 -3.40 -12.43
N SER A 4 3.22 -2.98 -12.74
CA SER A 4 2.29 -3.73 -13.59
C SER A 4 2.66 -3.58 -15.08
N ASP A 5 2.16 -4.46 -15.94
CA ASP A 5 2.41 -4.45 -17.39
C ASP A 5 1.09 -4.57 -18.15
N GLU A 6 0.65 -3.47 -18.75
CA GLU A 6 -0.58 -3.39 -19.53
C GLU A 6 -0.61 -4.30 -20.78
N ASN A 7 0.57 -4.76 -21.23
CA ASN A 7 0.70 -5.64 -22.40
C ASN A 7 0.75 -7.12 -22.02
N SER A 8 0.64 -7.46 -20.74
CA SER A 8 0.66 -8.83 -20.25
C SER A 8 -0.72 -9.44 -20.25
N ASP A 9 -0.81 -10.71 -20.67
CA ASP A 9 -2.03 -11.51 -20.59
C ASP A 9 -2.10 -12.37 -19.31
N THR A 10 -1.16 -12.20 -18.38
CA THR A 10 -1.12 -12.96 -17.12
C THR A 10 -1.63 -12.15 -15.93
N VAL A 11 -2.04 -12.84 -14.85
CA VAL A 11 -2.36 -12.23 -13.56
C VAL A 11 -1.52 -12.91 -12.48
N PRO A 12 -0.68 -12.18 -11.75
CA PRO A 12 -0.40 -10.75 -11.94
C PRO A 12 0.29 -10.50 -13.29
N SER A 13 0.17 -9.28 -13.80
CA SER A 13 0.75 -8.86 -15.07
C SER A 13 2.29 -8.89 -15.04
N SER A 14 2.88 -8.76 -13.87
CA SER A 14 4.31 -8.95 -13.64
C SER A 14 4.59 -9.79 -12.40
N THR A 15 5.53 -10.72 -12.51
CA THR A 15 5.85 -11.66 -11.41
C THR A 15 6.54 -11.01 -10.22
N CYS A 16 7.15 -9.84 -10.38
CA CYS A 16 7.80 -9.12 -9.29
C CYS A 16 6.83 -8.63 -8.20
N GLN A 17 5.53 -8.58 -8.48
CA GLN A 17 4.51 -8.28 -7.48
C GLN A 17 4.46 -9.34 -6.37
N PHE A 18 4.75 -10.61 -6.70
CA PHE A 18 4.87 -11.68 -5.70
C PHE A 18 6.00 -11.45 -4.69
N ASP A 19 7.05 -10.73 -5.06
CA ASP A 19 8.16 -10.48 -4.13
C ASP A 19 7.68 -9.63 -2.95
N LEU A 20 6.89 -8.59 -3.22
CA LEU A 20 6.25 -7.79 -2.17
C LEU A 20 5.18 -8.60 -1.44
N ALA A 21 4.31 -9.31 -2.15
CA ALA A 21 3.24 -10.10 -1.56
C ALA A 21 3.76 -11.10 -0.52
N ARG A 22 4.89 -11.78 -0.76
CA ARG A 22 5.50 -12.72 0.19
C ARG A 22 6.07 -12.04 1.44
N ILE A 23 6.60 -10.82 1.30
CA ILE A 23 7.04 -10.02 2.44
C ILE A 23 5.82 -9.67 3.30
N LEU A 24 4.76 -9.15 2.67
CA LEU A 24 3.53 -8.78 3.35
C LEU A 24 2.82 -9.98 3.98
N GLU A 25 2.83 -11.14 3.33
CA GLU A 25 2.31 -12.39 3.89
C GLU A 25 2.99 -12.74 5.22
N THR A 26 4.31 -12.56 5.28
CA THR A 26 5.08 -12.81 6.49
C THR A 26 4.76 -11.78 7.58
N GLU A 27 4.75 -10.52 7.23
CA GLU A 27 4.47 -9.41 8.16
C GLU A 27 3.04 -9.49 8.72
N MET A 28 2.04 -9.80 7.89
CA MET A 28 0.67 -10.02 8.37
C MET A 28 0.58 -11.14 9.41
N LYS A 29 1.33 -12.25 9.21
CA LYS A 29 1.38 -13.35 10.17
C LYS A 29 2.06 -12.93 11.48
N GLU A 30 3.14 -12.17 11.40
CA GLU A 30 3.86 -11.63 12.56
C GLU A 30 3.00 -10.64 13.37
N LEU A 31 2.16 -9.85 12.68
CA LEU A 31 1.18 -8.96 13.31
C LEU A 31 -0.06 -9.68 13.88
N GLY A 32 -0.13 -11.01 13.79
CA GLY A 32 -1.19 -11.80 14.40
C GLY A 32 -2.45 -11.98 13.57
N LEU A 33 -2.40 -11.65 12.26
CA LEU A 33 -3.49 -11.98 11.36
C LEU A 33 -3.57 -13.51 11.18
N VAL A 34 -4.78 -14.01 11.10
CA VAL A 34 -5.09 -15.43 10.83
C VAL A 34 -5.65 -15.58 9.41
N ASP A 35 -5.73 -16.83 8.93
CA ASP A 35 -6.20 -17.15 7.58
C ASP A 35 -5.45 -16.33 6.49
N VAL A 36 -4.17 -16.04 6.73
CA VAL A 36 -3.33 -15.33 5.77
C VAL A 36 -3.09 -16.25 4.57
N TYR A 37 -3.53 -15.79 3.41
CA TYR A 37 -3.54 -16.59 2.18
C TYR A 37 -3.14 -15.76 0.97
N LEU A 38 -2.05 -16.12 0.34
CA LEU A 38 -1.60 -15.60 -0.95
C LEU A 38 -2.00 -16.60 -2.04
N ASP A 39 -2.81 -16.17 -3.00
CA ASP A 39 -3.23 -17.02 -4.10
C ASP A 39 -2.25 -17.02 -5.30
N ASP A 40 -2.56 -17.79 -6.32
CA ASP A 40 -1.72 -17.94 -7.52
C ASP A 40 -1.86 -16.76 -8.50
N GLN A 41 -2.78 -15.85 -8.24
CA GLN A 41 -2.98 -14.60 -8.97
C GLN A 41 -2.46 -13.38 -8.20
N CYS A 42 -1.70 -13.59 -7.11
CA CYS A 42 -1.08 -12.56 -6.27
C CYS A 42 -2.05 -11.73 -5.42
N TYR A 43 -3.26 -12.20 -5.16
CA TYR A 43 -4.12 -11.58 -4.15
C TYR A 43 -3.75 -12.13 -2.78
N LEU A 44 -3.47 -11.23 -1.84
CA LEU A 44 -3.12 -11.58 -0.47
C LEU A 44 -4.23 -11.15 0.48
N TYR A 45 -4.75 -12.10 1.24
CA TYR A 45 -5.83 -11.88 2.20
C TYR A 45 -5.39 -12.21 3.62
N GLY A 46 -6.00 -11.56 4.61
CA GLY A 46 -5.81 -11.89 6.02
C GLY A 46 -6.91 -11.33 6.90
N LYS A 47 -7.05 -11.92 8.09
CA LYS A 47 -8.10 -11.57 9.03
C LYS A 47 -7.48 -11.26 10.39
N LEU A 48 -7.78 -10.09 10.96
CA LEU A 48 -7.52 -9.81 12.36
C LEU A 48 -8.79 -10.14 13.16
N PRO A 49 -8.73 -11.13 14.08
CA PRO A 49 -9.88 -11.47 14.92
C PRO A 49 -10.32 -10.28 15.78
N ALA A 50 -11.61 -10.21 16.06
CA ALA A 50 -12.12 -9.21 17.00
C ALA A 50 -11.53 -9.38 18.39
N THR A 51 -11.42 -8.29 19.13
CA THR A 51 -11.18 -8.33 20.57
C THR A 51 -12.38 -9.01 21.28
N ALA A 52 -12.12 -9.75 22.34
CA ALA A 52 -13.15 -10.44 23.12
C ALA A 52 -14.30 -9.48 23.50
N GLY A 53 -15.54 -9.87 23.14
CA GLY A 53 -16.75 -9.07 23.34
C GLY A 53 -17.07 -8.09 22.19
N TYR A 54 -16.31 -8.12 21.09
CA TYR A 54 -16.53 -7.31 19.89
C TYR A 54 -16.77 -8.16 18.63
N GLU A 55 -17.00 -9.43 18.79
CA GLU A 55 -17.17 -10.39 17.70
C GLU A 55 -18.40 -10.11 16.82
N ASP A 56 -19.45 -9.54 17.43
CA ASP A 56 -20.71 -9.19 16.75
C ASP A 56 -20.66 -7.83 16.03
N LYS A 57 -19.51 -7.16 16.03
CA LYS A 57 -19.36 -5.89 15.31
C LYS A 57 -19.21 -6.13 13.79
N PRO A 58 -19.61 -5.16 12.96
CA PRO A 58 -19.40 -5.28 11.52
C PRO A 58 -17.94 -5.57 11.17
N LYS A 59 -17.73 -6.42 10.18
CA LYS A 59 -16.42 -6.72 9.62
C LYS A 59 -15.99 -5.58 8.70
N ILE A 60 -14.94 -4.87 9.07
CA ILE A 60 -14.40 -3.77 8.27
C ILE A 60 -13.25 -4.30 7.43
N GLY A 61 -13.28 -4.03 6.13
CA GLY A 61 -12.22 -4.37 5.19
C GLY A 61 -11.33 -3.17 4.87
N PHE A 62 -10.04 -3.43 4.71
CA PHE A 62 -9.06 -2.48 4.17
C PHE A 62 -8.34 -3.14 3.01
N ILE A 63 -8.23 -2.41 1.90
CA ILE A 63 -7.63 -2.89 0.66
C ILE A 63 -6.62 -1.86 0.20
N ALA A 64 -5.47 -2.31 -0.27
CA ALA A 64 -4.46 -1.48 -0.94
C ALA A 64 -3.83 -2.28 -2.07
N HIS A 65 -3.32 -1.62 -3.13
CA HIS A 65 -2.67 -2.34 -4.21
C HIS A 65 -1.14 -2.37 -4.06
N MET A 66 -0.54 -3.42 -4.59
CA MET A 66 0.89 -3.68 -4.48
C MET A 66 1.68 -3.18 -5.68
N ASP A 67 1.04 -3.05 -6.82
CA ASP A 67 1.70 -2.63 -8.04
C ASP A 67 1.91 -1.11 -8.11
N THR A 68 2.70 -0.71 -9.06
CA THR A 68 2.95 0.67 -9.45
C THR A 68 2.78 0.81 -10.95
N VAL A 69 2.55 2.01 -11.42
CA VAL A 69 2.64 2.31 -12.85
C VAL A 69 3.98 1.84 -13.41
N SER A 70 4.00 1.38 -14.66
CA SER A 70 5.22 0.95 -15.34
C SER A 70 6.12 2.11 -15.75
N ASP A 71 5.54 3.30 -15.93
CA ASP A 71 6.27 4.51 -16.33
C ASP A 71 7.29 4.90 -15.26
N PHE A 72 8.52 5.17 -15.69
CA PHE A 72 9.62 5.54 -14.79
C PHE A 72 9.83 4.59 -13.60
N CYS A 73 9.66 3.28 -13.83
CA CYS A 73 9.86 2.23 -12.83
C CYS A 73 10.77 1.09 -13.35
N ASP A 74 11.75 1.41 -14.18
CA ASP A 74 12.65 0.46 -14.86
C ASP A 74 13.87 0.06 -14.01
N HIS A 75 14.17 0.78 -12.95
CA HIS A 75 15.25 0.50 -12.00
C HIS A 75 14.82 0.70 -10.54
N ASP A 76 15.71 0.43 -9.60
CA ASP A 76 15.41 0.49 -8.18
C ASP A 76 15.08 1.91 -7.73
N ILE A 77 14.06 2.04 -6.89
CA ILE A 77 13.60 3.31 -6.35
C ILE A 77 14.56 3.78 -5.27
N THR A 78 15.01 5.05 -5.36
CA THR A 78 15.83 5.69 -4.35
C THR A 78 15.00 6.70 -3.57
N PRO A 79 14.44 6.33 -2.40
CA PRO A 79 13.66 7.26 -1.58
C PRO A 79 14.57 8.29 -0.93
N VAL A 80 14.12 9.54 -0.90
CA VAL A 80 14.79 10.68 -0.26
C VAL A 80 13.91 11.22 0.85
N ILE A 81 14.44 11.28 2.06
CA ILE A 81 13.72 11.76 3.25
C ILE A 81 14.20 13.19 3.56
N THR A 82 13.28 14.13 3.58
CA THR A 82 13.53 15.53 3.95
C THR A 82 12.77 15.86 5.22
N GLU A 83 13.49 15.91 6.34
CA GLU A 83 12.92 16.30 7.63
C GLU A 83 12.71 17.81 7.69
N ASN A 84 11.68 18.24 8.44
CA ASN A 84 11.35 19.65 8.65
C ASN A 84 11.24 20.44 7.33
N TYR A 85 10.55 19.86 6.36
CA TYR A 85 10.34 20.49 5.06
C TYR A 85 9.91 21.96 5.19
N ASP A 86 10.50 22.84 4.40
CA ASP A 86 10.33 24.29 4.55
C ASP A 86 9.06 24.86 3.89
N GLY A 87 8.33 24.02 3.12
CA GLY A 87 7.13 24.42 2.39
C GLY A 87 7.39 25.18 1.10
N GLN A 88 8.61 25.12 0.54
CA GLN A 88 9.02 25.79 -0.67
C GLN A 88 9.20 24.77 -1.82
N ASP A 89 9.66 25.25 -2.98
CA ASP A 89 10.02 24.40 -4.11
C ASP A 89 11.05 23.34 -3.69
N HIS A 90 10.78 22.08 -4.03
CA HIS A 90 11.61 20.95 -3.64
C HIS A 90 12.26 20.30 -4.86
N LYS A 91 13.59 20.27 -4.89
CA LYS A 91 14.35 19.60 -5.95
C LYS A 91 14.40 18.09 -5.72
N LEU A 92 14.21 17.31 -6.77
CA LEU A 92 14.33 15.85 -6.73
C LEU A 92 15.75 15.42 -7.13
N GLY A 93 16.63 15.33 -6.15
CA GLY A 93 18.02 14.95 -6.36
C GLY A 93 18.72 15.84 -7.41
N ASP A 94 19.50 15.21 -8.28
CA ASP A 94 20.21 15.86 -9.40
C ASP A 94 19.49 15.69 -10.75
N SER A 95 18.24 15.21 -10.74
CA SER A 95 17.46 14.96 -11.97
C SER A 95 17.09 16.22 -12.76
N GLY A 96 17.18 17.39 -12.11
CA GLY A 96 16.68 18.66 -12.66
C GLY A 96 15.17 18.88 -12.48
N LEU A 97 14.45 17.88 -11.94
CA LEU A 97 13.01 18.00 -11.63
C LEU A 97 12.80 18.76 -10.33
N VAL A 98 11.71 19.52 -10.29
CA VAL A 98 11.32 20.33 -9.14
C VAL A 98 9.83 20.16 -8.86
N LEU A 99 9.49 19.77 -7.64
CA LEU A 99 8.13 19.88 -7.13
C LEU A 99 7.92 21.35 -6.72
N SER A 100 7.33 22.14 -7.62
CA SER A 100 7.13 23.57 -7.35
C SER A 100 5.82 23.84 -6.64
N VAL A 101 5.83 24.77 -5.69
CA VAL A 101 4.62 25.21 -4.99
C VAL A 101 3.61 25.88 -5.93
N GLN A 102 4.06 26.37 -7.09
CA GLN A 102 3.18 26.90 -8.11
C GLN A 102 2.31 25.80 -8.75
N ASN A 103 2.90 24.63 -9.03
CA ASN A 103 2.18 23.49 -9.62
C ASN A 103 1.45 22.65 -8.55
N PHE A 104 2.02 22.59 -7.36
CA PHE A 104 1.52 21.79 -6.21
C PHE A 104 1.33 22.69 -4.98
N PRO A 105 0.31 23.55 -4.94
CA PRO A 105 0.13 24.55 -3.86
C PRO A 105 0.00 23.95 -2.45
N HIS A 106 -0.47 22.70 -2.36
CA HIS A 106 -0.60 21.98 -1.08
C HIS A 106 0.74 21.74 -0.38
N LEU A 107 1.87 21.76 -1.11
CA LEU A 107 3.20 21.63 -0.52
C LEU A 107 3.46 22.65 0.59
N THR A 108 2.92 23.85 0.47
CA THR A 108 3.06 24.89 1.52
C THR A 108 2.47 24.46 2.86
N SER A 109 1.42 23.62 2.83
CA SER A 109 0.76 23.11 4.04
C SER A 109 1.55 22.00 4.75
N LEU A 110 2.54 21.45 4.07
CA LEU A 110 3.41 20.38 4.60
C LEU A 110 4.64 20.93 5.34
N LYS A 111 4.75 22.25 5.47
CA LYS A 111 5.86 22.88 6.20
C LYS A 111 6.02 22.30 7.61
N GLY A 112 7.25 21.94 7.96
CA GLY A 112 7.61 21.34 9.24
C GLY A 112 7.36 19.83 9.34
N ARG A 113 6.78 19.22 8.28
CA ARG A 113 6.60 17.77 8.20
C ARG A 113 7.83 17.10 7.57
N THR A 114 7.91 15.79 7.72
CA THR A 114 8.86 14.97 6.95
C THR A 114 8.24 14.68 5.58
N LEU A 115 8.97 15.03 4.52
CA LEU A 115 8.60 14.76 3.14
C LEU A 115 9.42 13.58 2.63
N ILE A 116 8.76 12.61 2.01
CA ILE A 116 9.42 11.48 1.34
C ILE A 116 9.18 11.63 -0.16
N THR A 117 10.26 11.66 -0.93
CA THR A 117 10.26 11.76 -2.39
C THR A 117 11.19 10.70 -2.99
N THR A 118 11.31 10.67 -4.32
CA THR A 118 12.44 10.02 -4.99
C THR A 118 13.54 11.02 -5.28
N ASP A 119 14.64 10.52 -5.85
CA ASP A 119 15.71 11.34 -6.42
C ASP A 119 15.33 11.96 -7.79
N GLY A 120 14.12 11.70 -8.29
CA GLY A 120 13.59 12.19 -9.55
C GLY A 120 13.94 11.34 -10.77
N THR A 121 14.52 10.16 -10.59
CA THR A 121 14.81 9.21 -11.68
C THR A 121 13.71 8.16 -11.85
N THR A 122 12.92 7.91 -10.80
CA THR A 122 11.79 6.96 -10.81
C THR A 122 10.55 7.57 -10.17
N VAL A 123 9.41 6.90 -10.29
CA VAL A 123 8.25 7.11 -9.39
C VAL A 123 8.60 6.69 -7.98
N LEU A 124 7.90 7.22 -6.98
CA LEU A 124 8.07 6.79 -5.57
C LEU A 124 7.31 5.48 -5.30
N GLY A 125 6.16 5.29 -5.91
CA GLY A 125 5.26 4.17 -5.63
C GLY A 125 4.52 4.34 -4.30
N ALA A 126 4.34 5.57 -3.82
CA ALA A 126 3.52 5.85 -2.65
C ALA A 126 2.05 5.46 -2.88
N ASP A 127 1.60 5.55 -4.10
CA ASP A 127 0.37 4.95 -4.58
C ASP A 127 0.67 3.50 -5.04
N ASP A 128 0.23 2.44 -4.31
CA ASP A 128 -0.49 2.59 -3.02
C ASP A 128 0.26 1.88 -1.88
N LYS A 129 1.59 1.89 -1.90
CA LYS A 129 2.38 1.33 -0.79
C LYS A 129 2.24 2.15 0.51
N ALA A 130 1.76 3.39 0.41
CA ALA A 130 1.38 4.18 1.57
C ALA A 130 0.16 3.56 2.26
N GLY A 131 -0.89 3.18 1.52
CA GLY A 131 -2.05 2.48 2.07
C GLY A 131 -1.67 1.13 2.69
N ILE A 132 -0.76 0.37 2.08
CA ILE A 132 -0.21 -0.85 2.69
C ILE A 132 0.42 -0.53 4.05
N ALA A 133 1.30 0.47 4.11
CA ALA A 133 1.99 0.86 5.34
C ALA A 133 1.01 1.37 6.41
N GLU A 134 0.03 2.15 6.02
CA GLU A 134 -1.02 2.66 6.93
C GLU A 134 -1.85 1.52 7.53
N ILE A 135 -2.26 0.54 6.72
CA ILE A 135 -3.05 -0.62 7.17
C ILE A 135 -2.23 -1.45 8.18
N LEU A 136 -0.99 -1.79 7.86
CA LEU A 136 -0.17 -2.61 8.75
C LEU A 136 0.22 -1.87 10.03
N THR A 137 0.56 -0.58 9.95
CA THR A 137 0.84 0.26 11.11
C THR A 137 -0.40 0.43 12.01
N MET A 138 -1.58 0.56 11.42
CA MET A 138 -2.83 0.58 12.19
C MET A 138 -2.99 -0.72 13.00
N ILE A 139 -2.75 -1.88 12.38
CA ILE A 139 -2.86 -3.18 13.06
C ILE A 139 -1.82 -3.31 14.18
N GLU A 140 -0.57 -2.93 13.89
CA GLU A 140 0.48 -2.90 14.90
C GLU A 140 0.07 -2.05 16.11
N TYR A 141 -0.41 -0.83 15.86
CA TYR A 141 -0.85 0.09 16.89
C TYR A 141 -2.05 -0.44 17.70
N LEU A 142 -3.04 -1.07 17.04
CA LEU A 142 -4.15 -1.71 17.73
C LEU A 142 -3.68 -2.80 18.70
N ASN A 143 -2.69 -3.60 18.27
CA ASN A 143 -2.11 -4.67 19.08
C ASN A 143 -1.27 -4.13 20.26
N GLU A 144 -0.37 -3.17 20.00
CA GLU A 144 0.52 -2.60 21.01
C GLU A 144 -0.24 -1.87 22.13
N GLU A 145 -1.23 -1.05 21.75
CA GLU A 145 -2.02 -0.27 22.67
C GLU A 145 -3.23 -1.04 23.24
N ASN A 146 -3.42 -2.31 22.84
CA ASN A 146 -4.54 -3.13 23.25
C ASN A 146 -5.91 -2.44 23.03
N ILE A 147 -6.08 -1.79 21.87
CA ILE A 147 -7.32 -1.08 21.55
C ILE A 147 -8.41 -2.07 21.15
N PRO A 148 -9.58 -2.06 21.83
CA PRO A 148 -10.67 -2.95 21.45
C PRO A 148 -11.22 -2.65 20.05
N HIS A 149 -11.39 -3.69 19.23
CA HIS A 149 -11.87 -3.56 17.84
C HIS A 149 -12.73 -4.75 17.42
N GLY A 150 -13.61 -4.54 16.45
CA GLY A 150 -14.34 -5.59 15.74
C GLY A 150 -13.45 -6.40 14.81
N PRO A 151 -14.02 -7.37 14.06
CA PRO A 151 -13.25 -8.13 13.09
C PRO A 151 -12.74 -7.23 11.96
N ILE A 152 -11.45 -7.33 11.61
CA ILE A 152 -10.86 -6.60 10.49
C ILE A 152 -10.48 -7.57 9.39
N ARG A 153 -10.65 -7.15 8.15
CA ARG A 153 -10.26 -7.85 6.93
C ARG A 153 -9.21 -7.03 6.21
N VAL A 154 -8.17 -7.68 5.73
CA VAL A 154 -7.12 -7.02 4.94
C VAL A 154 -6.95 -7.76 3.64
N ALA A 155 -6.84 -7.02 2.54
CA ALA A 155 -6.44 -7.57 1.27
C ALA A 155 -5.45 -6.64 0.58
N PHE A 156 -4.44 -7.25 -0.06
CA PHE A 156 -3.53 -6.55 -0.95
C PHE A 156 -3.68 -7.13 -2.35
N THR A 157 -3.87 -6.25 -3.34
CA THR A 157 -4.22 -6.62 -4.71
C THR A 157 -3.09 -6.33 -5.69
N PRO A 158 -2.99 -7.12 -6.77
CA PRO A 158 -2.14 -6.80 -7.91
C PRO A 158 -2.87 -5.92 -8.92
N ASP A 159 -2.13 -5.37 -9.89
CA ASP A 159 -2.64 -4.89 -11.20
C ASP A 159 -3.74 -3.81 -11.14
N GLU A 160 -3.73 -2.98 -10.10
CA GLU A 160 -4.68 -1.86 -10.00
C GLU A 160 -4.40 -0.82 -11.08
N GLU A 161 -3.14 -0.46 -11.28
CA GLU A 161 -2.67 0.61 -12.17
C GLU A 161 -2.93 0.36 -13.67
N ILE A 162 -3.29 -0.88 -14.02
CA ILE A 162 -3.77 -1.26 -15.36
C ILE A 162 -5.28 -1.55 -15.40
N GLY A 163 -6.00 -1.23 -14.31
CA GLY A 163 -7.46 -1.32 -14.21
C GLY A 163 -8.01 -2.73 -14.03
N THR A 164 -7.19 -3.70 -13.67
CA THR A 164 -7.62 -5.11 -13.51
C THR A 164 -7.55 -5.61 -12.06
N GLY A 165 -7.19 -4.76 -11.10
CA GLY A 165 -7.01 -5.11 -9.69
C GLY A 165 -8.21 -5.77 -9.01
N ALA A 166 -9.44 -5.53 -9.48
CA ALA A 166 -10.64 -6.17 -8.94
C ALA A 166 -11.07 -7.45 -9.70
N SER A 167 -10.43 -7.79 -10.83
CA SER A 167 -10.93 -8.80 -11.76
C SER A 167 -11.06 -10.21 -11.19
N HIS A 168 -10.17 -10.57 -10.26
CA HIS A 168 -10.14 -11.89 -9.62
C HIS A 168 -10.24 -11.79 -8.09
N PHE A 169 -10.68 -10.64 -7.58
CA PHE A 169 -10.82 -10.44 -6.14
C PHE A 169 -11.89 -11.38 -5.56
N ASP A 170 -11.51 -12.22 -4.60
CA ASP A 170 -12.40 -13.17 -3.94
C ASP A 170 -13.18 -12.48 -2.79
N VAL A 171 -14.35 -11.95 -3.14
CA VAL A 171 -15.22 -11.23 -2.20
C VAL A 171 -15.71 -12.15 -1.07
N GLU A 172 -15.95 -13.44 -1.37
CA GLU A 172 -16.41 -14.41 -0.35
C GLU A 172 -15.30 -14.70 0.66
N ARG A 173 -14.06 -14.85 0.20
CA ARG A 173 -12.89 -15.01 1.08
C ARG A 173 -12.63 -13.78 1.91
N PHE A 174 -12.73 -12.60 1.29
CA PHE A 174 -12.53 -11.32 1.98
C PHE A 174 -13.55 -11.13 3.10
N ASP A 175 -14.80 -11.51 2.88
CA ASP A 175 -15.85 -11.61 3.91
C ASP A 175 -16.00 -10.34 4.77
N ALA A 176 -15.94 -9.15 4.17
CA ALA A 176 -16.19 -7.88 4.83
C ALA A 176 -17.63 -7.41 4.62
N ASP A 177 -18.21 -6.74 5.63
CA ASP A 177 -19.53 -6.10 5.50
C ASP A 177 -19.44 -4.79 4.70
N TYR A 178 -18.31 -4.11 4.81
CA TYR A 178 -17.94 -2.95 4.00
C TYR A 178 -16.42 -2.73 4.08
N GLY A 179 -15.86 -2.01 3.11
CA GLY A 179 -14.42 -1.81 3.02
C GLY A 179 -14.04 -0.41 2.56
N TYR A 180 -12.77 -0.11 2.76
CA TYR A 180 -12.08 1.07 2.27
C TYR A 180 -10.93 0.62 1.38
N THR A 181 -10.75 1.34 0.28
CA THR A 181 -9.67 1.15 -0.68
C THR A 181 -9.15 2.50 -1.12
#